data_dd1d297b7bc79a5732bce057135d69f3
#
_entry.id   dd1d297b7bc79a5732bce057135d69f3
#
_cell.length_a   1.000
_cell.length_b   1.000
_cell.length_c   1.000
_cell.angle_alpha   90.00
_cell.angle_beta   90.00
_cell.angle_gamma   90.00
#
_symmetry.space_group_name_H-M   'P 1'
#
loop_
_entity.id
_entity.type
_entity.pdbx_description
1 polymer ?
#
loop_
_entity_poly.entity_id
_entity_poly.type
_entity_poly.pdbx_seq_one_letter_code
_entity_poly.pdbx_strand_id
1 'polypeptide(L)'
;MKPKNQAARPHRHSDEITTVYADKHGNIRTAEGVRAMGRIGAENVPLTSADVIPLPESADLMFMPEHIAVGQTADGVETRIAGTAVAAILPQGYTRTHLPAFVRADGAASLPLYGYTAVVSHRGKLCVAAVYTDENEKWDPANYNGKELKKLVRRTMKELPNNRIVEQVGNCSLNYHCLTAQNLFYRRWECGVPTSPVCNANCLGCISLQSSECCPSPQERITFSPTAEEIAEVGIYHLSLAPDGIISFGQGCEGEPSLAADRIAEGIRKIRAVTARGQINMNSNAGFPAGMKKIVDAGLDSLRVSIISARDESYNAYYRASYPLDNVKESLRYALDHGVYVSLNLLHFPGFTDRAEELDAWQEFFRALPVQMIQMRNLNIDPTLFLRTMPEAVGAPVGTRAFMDELHAEFPQLVIGSFSHYVTA
;
A
#
# COMPACT_ATOMS: atom_id res chain seq x y z
N MET A 1 57.62 27.34 -24.50
CA MET A 1 56.50 26.45 -24.89
C MET A 1 55.59 26.23 -23.67
N LYS A 2 54.39 26.80 -23.65
CA LYS A 2 53.42 26.59 -22.56
C LYS A 2 52.55 25.39 -22.93
N PRO A 3 52.20 24.47 -22.01
CA PRO A 3 51.32 23.37 -22.30
C PRO A 3 49.89 23.89 -22.48
N LYS A 4 49.23 23.43 -23.54
CA LYS A 4 47.83 23.69 -23.84
C LYS A 4 46.94 22.94 -22.83
N ASN A 5 46.19 23.71 -22.06
CA ASN A 5 45.06 23.21 -21.25
C ASN A 5 44.04 22.55 -22.17
N GLN A 6 43.93 21.24 -22.14
CA GLN A 6 42.79 20.52 -22.74
C GLN A 6 41.61 20.70 -21.74
N ALA A 7 40.69 21.60 -22.10
CA ALA A 7 39.41 21.69 -21.44
C ALA A 7 38.70 20.33 -21.54
N ALA A 8 38.36 19.76 -20.38
CA ALA A 8 37.51 18.57 -20.30
C ALA A 8 36.20 18.88 -21.04
N ARG A 9 35.87 18.08 -22.05
CA ARG A 9 34.58 18.15 -22.74
C ARG A 9 33.48 17.90 -21.68
N PRO A 10 32.42 18.70 -21.65
CA PRO A 10 31.28 18.40 -20.78
C PRO A 10 30.72 17.05 -21.24
N HIS A 11 30.61 16.11 -20.31
CA HIS A 11 29.89 14.86 -20.52
C HIS A 11 28.48 15.22 -21.00
N ARG A 12 28.16 14.94 -22.27
CA ARG A 12 26.78 14.91 -22.74
C ARG A 12 26.10 13.82 -21.91
N HIS A 13 25.22 14.19 -21.00
CA HIS A 13 24.33 13.23 -20.35
C HIS A 13 23.57 12.52 -21.46
N SER A 14 23.86 11.26 -21.67
CA SER A 14 23.13 10.42 -22.64
C SER A 14 21.66 10.33 -22.17
N ASP A 15 20.73 10.27 -23.10
CA ASP A 15 19.31 9.98 -22.79
C ASP A 15 19.13 8.53 -22.26
N GLU A 16 20.23 7.83 -22.06
CA GLU A 16 20.27 6.45 -21.62
C GLU A 16 19.91 6.33 -20.13
N ILE A 17 19.04 5.38 -19.85
CA ILE A 17 18.69 4.98 -18.48
C ILE A 17 19.67 3.91 -18.04
N THR A 18 20.37 4.17 -16.94
CA THR A 18 21.48 3.35 -16.48
C THR A 18 21.14 2.63 -15.18
N THR A 19 21.62 1.40 -15.02
CA THR A 19 21.43 0.57 -13.84
C THR A 19 22.05 1.20 -12.61
N VAL A 20 21.31 1.18 -11.50
CA VAL A 20 21.74 1.61 -10.17
C VAL A 20 21.95 0.40 -9.27
N TYR A 21 23.01 0.41 -8.47
CA TYR A 21 23.34 -0.65 -7.52
C TYR A 21 23.99 -0.08 -6.26
N ALA A 22 24.01 -0.84 -5.17
CA ALA A 22 24.80 -0.52 -3.98
C ALA A 22 26.13 -1.28 -4.02
N ASP A 23 27.25 -0.55 -3.78
CA ASP A 23 28.56 -1.16 -3.63
C ASP A 23 28.70 -1.86 -2.24
N LYS A 24 29.81 -2.55 -2.02
CA LYS A 24 30.11 -3.26 -0.75
C LYS A 24 30.18 -2.35 0.49
N HIS A 25 30.24 -1.04 0.29
CA HIS A 25 30.27 -0.04 1.37
C HIS A 25 28.90 0.61 1.58
N GLY A 26 27.87 0.18 0.85
CA GLY A 26 26.52 0.75 0.91
C GLY A 26 26.36 2.06 0.13
N ASN A 27 27.33 2.44 -0.73
CA ASN A 27 27.15 3.61 -1.58
C ASN A 27 26.37 3.25 -2.82
N ILE A 28 25.41 4.08 -3.18
CA ILE A 28 24.65 3.96 -4.42
C ILE A 28 25.54 4.39 -5.59
N ARG A 29 25.66 3.55 -6.59
CA ARG A 29 26.48 3.70 -7.78
C ARG A 29 25.67 3.52 -9.05
N THR A 30 26.12 4.07 -10.13
CA THR A 30 25.60 3.88 -11.48
C THR A 30 26.57 2.98 -12.26
N ALA A 31 26.05 1.93 -12.89
CA ALA A 31 26.84 1.04 -13.73
C ALA A 31 26.98 1.64 -15.13
N GLU A 32 28.09 2.32 -15.39
CA GLU A 32 28.35 2.99 -16.68
C GLU A 32 28.30 1.99 -17.86
N GLY A 33 27.59 2.34 -18.94
CA GLY A 33 27.43 1.50 -20.11
C GLY A 33 26.50 0.30 -19.92
N VAL A 34 25.80 0.20 -18.77
CA VAL A 34 24.82 -0.86 -18.51
C VAL A 34 23.43 -0.24 -18.41
N ARG A 35 22.59 -0.56 -19.38
CA ARG A 35 21.19 -0.08 -19.46
C ARG A 35 20.38 -0.65 -18.31
N ALA A 36 19.49 0.15 -17.78
CA ALA A 36 18.63 -0.26 -16.67
C ALA A 36 17.58 -1.27 -17.13
N MET A 37 17.34 -2.24 -16.26
CA MET A 37 16.24 -3.17 -16.36
C MET A 37 15.32 -3.03 -15.15
N GLY A 38 14.03 -3.26 -15.36
CA GLY A 38 13.03 -3.52 -14.33
C GLY A 38 12.59 -4.97 -14.38
N ARG A 39 11.62 -5.31 -13.53
CA ARG A 39 11.05 -6.65 -13.50
C ARG A 39 9.54 -6.59 -13.47
N ILE A 40 8.91 -7.37 -14.35
CA ILE A 40 7.45 -7.59 -14.41
C ILE A 40 7.23 -9.07 -14.14
N GLY A 41 6.54 -9.38 -13.05
CA GLY A 41 6.44 -10.77 -12.59
C GLY A 41 7.82 -11.39 -12.36
N ALA A 42 8.10 -12.49 -13.04
CA ALA A 42 9.37 -13.21 -12.95
C ALA A 42 10.42 -12.73 -13.96
N GLU A 43 10.04 -11.90 -14.93
CA GLU A 43 10.88 -11.55 -16.07
C GLU A 43 11.55 -10.19 -15.91
N ASN A 44 12.84 -10.11 -16.24
CA ASN A 44 13.56 -8.85 -16.33
C ASN A 44 13.29 -8.23 -17.73
N VAL A 45 12.95 -6.95 -17.74
CA VAL A 45 12.63 -6.21 -18.97
C VAL A 45 13.42 -4.91 -19.04
N PRO A 46 13.88 -4.49 -20.24
CA PRO A 46 14.56 -3.21 -20.41
C PRO A 46 13.62 -2.05 -20.05
N LEU A 47 14.14 -1.06 -19.32
CA LEU A 47 13.40 0.18 -19.02
C LEU A 47 13.74 1.27 -20.05
N THR A 48 12.76 2.13 -20.31
CA THR A 48 12.87 3.32 -21.15
C THR A 48 12.59 4.60 -20.37
N SER A 49 12.84 5.76 -20.95
CA SER A 49 12.53 7.05 -20.31
C SER A 49 11.02 7.26 -20.08
N ALA A 50 10.17 6.53 -20.80
CA ALA A 50 8.72 6.58 -20.60
C ALA A 50 8.26 5.81 -19.34
N ASP A 51 9.08 4.87 -18.86
CA ASP A 51 8.73 4.01 -17.72
C ASP A 51 9.06 4.64 -16.37
N VAL A 52 9.83 5.74 -16.35
CA VAL A 52 10.37 6.30 -15.11
C VAL A 52 9.96 7.74 -14.88
N ILE A 53 9.86 8.09 -13.61
CA ILE A 53 9.66 9.46 -13.13
C ILE A 53 10.83 9.84 -12.20
N PRO A 54 11.11 11.13 -11.96
CA PRO A 54 12.07 11.53 -10.94
C PRO A 54 11.74 10.88 -9.60
N LEU A 55 12.77 10.47 -8.85
CA LEU A 55 12.58 9.94 -7.50
C LEU A 55 11.81 10.96 -6.65
N PRO A 56 10.63 10.61 -6.10
CA PRO A 56 9.89 11.50 -5.21
C PRO A 56 10.74 11.88 -3.98
N GLU A 57 10.64 13.13 -3.54
CA GLU A 57 11.45 13.66 -2.43
C GLU A 57 11.25 12.86 -1.13
N SER A 58 10.02 12.38 -0.88
CA SER A 58 9.66 11.59 0.30
C SER A 58 9.83 10.08 0.11
N ALA A 59 10.48 9.62 -0.97
CA ALA A 59 10.76 8.20 -1.17
C ALA A 59 12.01 7.77 -0.40
N ASP A 60 11.92 6.61 0.26
CA ASP A 60 13.07 5.98 0.91
C ASP A 60 13.77 5.02 -0.06
N LEU A 61 15.11 5.03 -0.03
CA LEU A 61 15.92 4.06 -0.75
C LEU A 61 16.35 2.93 0.18
N MET A 62 16.34 1.72 -0.33
CA MET A 62 16.71 0.53 0.40
C MET A 62 17.55 -0.43 -0.44
N PHE A 63 18.36 -1.22 0.24
CA PHE A 63 19.09 -2.32 -0.38
C PHE A 63 18.28 -3.61 -0.26
N MET A 64 18.47 -4.49 -1.24
CA MET A 64 17.87 -5.83 -1.24
C MET A 64 18.98 -6.85 -0.90
N PRO A 65 19.19 -7.22 0.38
CA PRO A 65 20.28 -8.10 0.77
C PRO A 65 20.25 -9.40 -0.03
N GLU A 66 21.42 -9.89 -0.47
CA GLU A 66 21.58 -11.14 -1.21
C GLU A 66 20.82 -11.18 -2.56
N HIS A 67 20.44 -9.99 -3.09
CA HIS A 67 19.87 -9.81 -4.41
C HIS A 67 20.85 -9.00 -5.25
N ILE A 68 21.44 -9.65 -6.26
CA ILE A 68 22.47 -9.07 -7.14
C ILE A 68 21.76 -8.22 -8.19
N ALA A 69 22.18 -6.96 -8.36
CA ALA A 69 21.60 -6.08 -9.37
C ALA A 69 21.85 -6.61 -10.79
N VAL A 70 20.88 -6.42 -11.67
CA VAL A 70 20.93 -6.85 -13.07
C VAL A 70 20.66 -5.66 -13.97
N GLY A 71 21.39 -5.62 -15.08
CA GLY A 71 21.19 -4.67 -16.17
C GLY A 71 21.45 -5.32 -17.53
N GLN A 72 21.46 -4.53 -18.59
CA GLN A 72 21.64 -5.01 -19.96
C GLN A 72 22.83 -4.29 -20.61
N THR A 73 23.72 -5.05 -21.21
CA THR A 73 24.84 -4.52 -22.00
C THR A 73 24.34 -3.90 -23.31
N ALA A 74 25.22 -3.16 -24.03
CA ALA A 74 24.84 -2.48 -25.28
C ALA A 74 24.43 -3.43 -26.41
N ASP A 75 24.91 -4.66 -26.37
CA ASP A 75 24.55 -5.75 -27.31
C ASP A 75 23.28 -6.52 -26.89
N GLY A 76 22.58 -6.03 -25.86
CA GLY A 76 21.29 -6.57 -25.43
C GLY A 76 21.37 -7.77 -24.48
N VAL A 77 22.56 -8.12 -23.99
CA VAL A 77 22.76 -9.25 -23.07
C VAL A 77 22.50 -8.83 -21.63
N GLU A 78 21.68 -9.62 -20.92
CA GLU A 78 21.48 -9.45 -19.49
C GLU A 78 22.77 -9.73 -18.72
N THR A 79 23.17 -8.84 -17.82
CA THR A 79 24.41 -8.94 -17.06
C THR A 79 24.21 -8.66 -15.58
N ARG A 80 24.93 -9.41 -14.74
CA ARG A 80 24.97 -9.20 -13.29
C ARG A 80 25.97 -8.10 -12.97
N ILE A 81 25.56 -7.17 -12.09
CA ILE A 81 26.44 -6.12 -11.58
C ILE A 81 27.06 -6.60 -10.27
N ALA A 82 28.34 -6.32 -10.05
CA ALA A 82 29.02 -6.65 -8.80
C ALA A 82 28.55 -5.75 -7.64
N GLY A 83 27.28 -5.87 -7.26
CA GLY A 83 26.65 -5.08 -6.22
C GLY A 83 25.22 -5.52 -5.92
N THR A 84 24.68 -4.95 -4.84
CA THR A 84 23.34 -5.27 -4.34
C THR A 84 22.28 -4.45 -5.09
N ALA A 85 21.16 -5.06 -5.42
CA ALA A 85 20.01 -4.36 -6.01
C ALA A 85 19.49 -3.27 -5.05
N VAL A 86 19.13 -2.12 -5.63
CA VAL A 86 18.53 -0.99 -4.91
C VAL A 86 17.05 -0.89 -5.28
N ALA A 87 16.23 -0.64 -4.28
CA ALA A 87 14.81 -0.41 -4.43
C ALA A 87 14.38 0.91 -3.80
N ALA A 88 13.27 1.46 -4.23
CA ALA A 88 12.61 2.56 -3.56
C ALA A 88 11.30 2.11 -2.89
N ILE A 89 11.03 2.68 -1.71
CA ILE A 89 9.70 2.68 -1.08
C ILE A 89 9.05 4.00 -1.48
N LEU A 90 7.96 3.92 -2.23
CA LEU A 90 7.26 5.10 -2.70
C LEU A 90 6.32 5.65 -1.61
N PRO A 91 6.19 6.97 -1.49
CA PRO A 91 5.12 7.57 -0.69
C PRO A 91 3.75 7.25 -1.30
N GLN A 92 2.69 7.50 -0.54
CA GLN A 92 1.33 7.39 -1.06
C GLN A 92 1.12 8.38 -2.23
N GLY A 93 0.29 8.00 -3.19
CA GLY A 93 0.08 8.77 -4.42
C GLY A 93 0.84 8.22 -5.63
N TYR A 94 1.75 7.27 -5.42
CA TYR A 94 2.54 6.68 -6.50
C TYR A 94 2.31 5.17 -6.60
N THR A 95 2.09 4.69 -7.82
CA THR A 95 1.97 3.26 -8.11
C THR A 95 3.20 2.79 -8.87
N ARG A 96 3.91 1.78 -8.35
CA ARG A 96 5.06 1.19 -9.05
C ARG A 96 4.61 0.47 -10.31
N THR A 97 5.40 0.58 -11.37
CA THR A 97 5.18 -0.14 -12.63
C THR A 97 6.11 -1.33 -12.80
N HIS A 98 7.29 -1.27 -12.16
CA HIS A 98 8.30 -2.34 -12.22
C HIS A 98 8.95 -2.54 -10.85
N LEU A 99 9.29 -3.79 -10.58
CA LEU A 99 10.20 -4.18 -9.51
C LEU A 99 11.65 -3.98 -9.95
N PRO A 100 12.63 -3.91 -9.03
CA PRO A 100 14.04 -3.97 -9.41
C PRO A 100 14.37 -5.25 -10.16
N ALA A 101 15.25 -5.18 -11.17
CA ALA A 101 15.81 -6.37 -11.79
C ALA A 101 16.93 -6.94 -10.92
N PHE A 102 16.84 -8.22 -10.59
CA PHE A 102 17.82 -8.87 -9.72
C PHE A 102 17.97 -10.37 -10.03
N VAL A 103 19.10 -10.92 -9.60
CA VAL A 103 19.29 -12.35 -9.39
C VAL A 103 19.40 -12.59 -7.90
N ARG A 104 18.56 -13.47 -7.35
CA ARG A 104 18.61 -13.87 -5.96
C ARG A 104 19.76 -14.84 -5.74
N ALA A 105 20.58 -14.62 -4.70
CA ALA A 105 21.61 -15.57 -4.30
C ALA A 105 20.99 -16.86 -3.73
N ASP A 106 21.71 -17.99 -3.86
CA ASP A 106 21.28 -19.24 -3.30
C ASP A 106 21.20 -19.14 -1.77
N GLY A 107 20.09 -19.59 -1.19
CA GLY A 107 19.87 -19.55 0.25
C GLY A 107 19.52 -18.15 0.81
N ALA A 108 19.35 -17.12 -0.02
CA ALA A 108 18.96 -15.80 0.44
C ALA A 108 17.69 -15.84 1.29
N ALA A 109 17.67 -15.08 2.39
CA ALA A 109 16.51 -14.93 3.24
C ALA A 109 15.35 -14.22 2.53
N SER A 110 14.13 -14.41 3.02
CA SER A 110 12.97 -13.64 2.54
C SER A 110 13.14 -12.17 2.87
N LEU A 111 12.80 -11.32 1.91
CA LEU A 111 12.84 -9.87 2.09
C LEU A 111 11.69 -9.40 3.01
N PRO A 112 11.90 -8.32 3.78
CA PRO A 112 10.85 -7.68 4.58
C PRO A 112 9.64 -7.26 3.74
N LEU A 113 8.50 -6.98 4.40
CA LEU A 113 7.26 -6.55 3.75
C LEU A 113 7.32 -5.08 3.33
N TYR A 114 8.09 -4.78 2.29
CA TYR A 114 8.17 -3.44 1.69
C TYR A 114 7.75 -3.44 0.23
N GLY A 115 7.41 -2.26 -0.28
CA GLY A 115 7.10 -2.03 -1.69
C GLY A 115 8.39 -1.78 -2.47
N TYR A 116 8.93 -2.82 -3.11
CA TYR A 116 10.16 -2.74 -3.89
C TYR A 116 9.89 -2.16 -5.28
N THR A 117 10.35 -0.93 -5.52
CA THR A 117 10.23 -0.24 -6.82
C THR A 117 11.59 -0.11 -7.48
N ALA A 118 11.69 -0.35 -8.78
CA ALA A 118 12.92 -0.20 -9.54
C ALA A 118 13.46 1.24 -9.48
N VAL A 119 14.77 1.36 -9.18
CA VAL A 119 15.51 2.63 -9.15
C VAL A 119 16.54 2.62 -10.28
N VAL A 120 16.62 3.71 -11.00
CA VAL A 120 17.53 3.89 -12.14
C VAL A 120 18.20 5.26 -12.09
N SER A 121 19.26 5.45 -12.87
CA SER A 121 19.84 6.75 -13.13
C SER A 121 19.44 7.23 -14.53
N HIS A 122 18.84 8.41 -14.63
CA HIS A 122 18.53 9.07 -15.89
C HIS A 122 19.07 10.49 -15.87
N ARG A 123 19.91 10.85 -16.81
CA ARG A 123 20.56 12.17 -16.90
C ARG A 123 21.27 12.59 -15.60
N GLY A 124 21.88 11.62 -14.91
CA GLY A 124 22.61 11.85 -13.65
C GLY A 124 21.72 12.04 -12.42
N LYS A 125 20.41 11.83 -12.53
CA LYS A 125 19.46 11.89 -11.42
C LYS A 125 18.85 10.51 -11.15
N LEU A 126 18.54 10.23 -9.90
CA LEU A 126 17.80 9.03 -9.55
C LEU A 126 16.34 9.19 -9.99
N CYS A 127 15.83 8.14 -10.62
CA CYS A 127 14.45 7.99 -11.06
C CYS A 127 13.89 6.64 -10.60
N VAL A 128 12.57 6.51 -10.60
CA VAL A 128 11.85 5.29 -10.21
C VAL A 128 10.87 4.87 -11.28
N ALA A 129 10.68 3.56 -11.44
CA ALA A 129 9.69 3.01 -12.36
C ALA A 129 8.30 3.05 -11.71
N ALA A 130 7.61 4.15 -11.87
CA ALA A 130 6.31 4.41 -11.25
C ALA A 130 5.46 5.39 -12.07
N VAL A 131 4.18 5.47 -11.68
CA VAL A 131 3.23 6.49 -12.13
C VAL A 131 2.72 7.27 -10.94
N TYR A 132 2.44 8.55 -11.14
CA TYR A 132 1.74 9.37 -10.19
C TYR A 132 0.24 9.10 -10.34
N THR A 133 -0.39 8.60 -9.28
CA THR A 133 -1.76 8.08 -9.33
C THR A 133 -2.74 8.97 -8.57
N ASP A 134 -2.27 9.71 -7.56
CA ASP A 134 -3.16 10.49 -6.71
C ASP A 134 -2.44 11.68 -6.06
N GLU A 135 -3.03 12.87 -6.18
CA GLU A 135 -2.47 14.13 -5.68
C GLU A 135 -3.02 14.45 -4.28
N ASN A 136 -2.38 13.96 -3.24
CA ASN A 136 -2.81 14.31 -1.90
C ASN A 136 -1.66 14.67 -0.95
N GLU A 137 -1.48 15.96 -0.76
CA GLU A 137 -0.50 16.52 0.17
C GLU A 137 -0.72 16.08 1.64
N LYS A 138 -1.96 15.66 1.99
CA LYS A 138 -2.28 15.22 3.35
C LYS A 138 -1.42 14.02 3.80
N TRP A 139 -0.97 13.19 2.87
CA TRP A 139 -0.17 12.01 3.14
C TRP A 139 1.33 12.20 2.88
N ASP A 140 1.79 13.42 2.64
CA ASP A 140 3.21 13.71 2.53
C ASP A 140 3.88 13.42 3.89
N PRO A 141 4.90 12.54 3.95
CA PRO A 141 5.65 12.24 5.17
C PRO A 141 6.23 13.47 5.89
N ALA A 142 6.50 14.55 5.16
CA ALA A 142 6.96 15.82 5.73
C ALA A 142 5.97 16.44 6.73
N ASN A 143 4.68 16.10 6.64
CA ASN A 143 3.63 16.57 7.56
C ASN A 143 3.62 15.83 8.91
N TYR A 144 4.48 14.83 9.09
CA TYR A 144 4.43 13.89 10.22
C TYR A 144 5.73 13.89 11.03
N ASN A 145 5.74 13.16 12.14
CA ASN A 145 6.90 13.00 13.01
C ASN A 145 7.46 14.31 13.58
N GLY A 146 6.59 15.32 13.75
CA GLY A 146 6.98 16.62 14.35
C GLY A 146 7.48 16.46 15.78
N LYS A 147 8.36 17.36 16.22
CA LYS A 147 8.98 17.35 17.56
C LYS A 147 7.93 17.41 18.69
N GLU A 148 6.75 17.96 18.42
CA GLU A 148 5.61 18.09 19.33
C GLU A 148 4.81 16.80 19.50
N LEU A 149 4.93 15.81 18.62
CA LEU A 149 4.10 14.61 18.60
C LEU A 149 4.01 13.93 19.97
N LYS A 150 5.14 13.73 20.66
CA LYS A 150 5.17 13.12 21.99
C LYS A 150 4.35 13.89 23.03
N LYS A 151 4.35 15.24 22.94
CA LYS A 151 3.54 16.10 23.81
C LYS A 151 2.05 15.99 23.49
N LEU A 152 1.71 15.90 22.19
CA LEU A 152 0.34 15.74 21.73
C LEU A 152 -0.25 14.40 22.18
N VAL A 153 0.50 13.31 22.04
CA VAL A 153 0.12 11.97 22.54
C VAL A 153 -0.19 12.02 24.02
N ARG A 154 0.70 12.58 24.85
CA ARG A 154 0.48 12.69 26.29
C ARG A 154 -0.73 13.56 26.65
N ARG A 155 -1.02 14.60 25.87
CA ARG A 155 -2.20 15.44 26.04
C ARG A 155 -3.48 14.63 25.82
N THR A 156 -3.56 13.95 24.67
CA THR A 156 -4.75 13.16 24.33
C THR A 156 -5.00 12.02 25.32
N MET A 157 -3.94 11.35 25.82
CA MET A 157 -4.04 10.34 26.88
C MET A 157 -4.63 10.90 28.19
N LYS A 158 -4.42 12.21 28.49
CA LYS A 158 -5.03 12.87 29.64
C LYS A 158 -6.48 13.29 29.37
N GLU A 159 -6.80 13.66 28.13
CA GLU A 159 -8.15 14.03 27.71
C GLU A 159 -9.08 12.81 27.60
N LEU A 160 -8.53 11.64 27.26
CA LEU A 160 -9.22 10.34 27.17
C LEU A 160 -8.52 9.31 28.11
N PRO A 161 -8.65 9.46 29.42
CA PRO A 161 -7.97 8.58 30.37
C PRO A 161 -8.52 7.15 30.30
N ASN A 162 -7.64 6.16 30.45
CA ASN A 162 -7.97 4.73 30.47
C ASN A 162 -8.57 4.18 29.15
N ASN A 163 -8.45 4.92 28.03
CA ASN A 163 -8.88 4.44 26.74
C ASN A 163 -7.73 3.66 26.08
N ARG A 164 -7.88 2.33 26.00
CA ARG A 164 -6.84 1.42 25.45
C ARG A 164 -6.56 1.65 23.97
N ILE A 165 -7.53 2.14 23.19
CA ILE A 165 -7.32 2.51 21.79
C ILE A 165 -6.32 3.67 21.72
N VAL A 166 -6.47 4.70 22.56
CA VAL A 166 -5.56 5.86 22.59
C VAL A 166 -4.14 5.44 22.97
N GLU A 167 -3.99 4.50 23.91
CA GLU A 167 -2.68 3.94 24.30
C GLU A 167 -2.03 3.19 23.13
N GLN A 168 -2.78 2.32 22.47
CA GLN A 168 -2.29 1.56 21.30
C GLN A 168 -1.92 2.48 20.13
N VAL A 169 -2.80 3.44 19.79
CA VAL A 169 -2.54 4.39 18.69
C VAL A 169 -1.37 5.31 19.04
N GLY A 170 -1.19 5.64 20.32
CA GLY A 170 -0.01 6.35 20.82
C GLY A 170 1.28 5.57 20.61
N ASN A 171 1.27 4.27 20.90
CA ASN A 171 2.40 3.37 20.63
C ASN A 171 2.69 3.29 19.12
N CYS A 172 1.66 3.10 18.28
CA CYS A 172 1.82 3.07 16.82
C CYS A 172 2.40 4.38 16.27
N SER A 173 2.01 5.53 16.85
CA SER A 173 2.51 6.85 16.44
C SER A 173 3.99 7.06 16.76
N LEU A 174 4.42 6.65 17.97
CA LEU A 174 5.75 6.95 18.48
C LEU A 174 6.82 5.91 18.11
N ASN A 175 6.43 4.64 18.00
CA ASN A 175 7.36 3.53 17.79
C ASN A 175 7.34 3.00 16.34
N TYR A 176 6.18 2.99 15.68
CA TYR A 176 6.05 2.55 14.29
C TYR A 176 5.91 3.71 13.30
N HIS A 177 5.90 4.96 13.78
CA HIS A 177 5.75 6.17 12.95
C HIS A 177 4.54 6.12 12.02
N CYS A 178 3.46 5.43 12.43
CA CYS A 178 2.25 5.25 11.64
C CYS A 178 1.54 6.59 11.41
N LEU A 179 1.44 7.02 10.15
CA LEU A 179 0.86 8.32 9.79
C LEU A 179 -0.62 8.42 10.19
N THR A 180 -1.40 7.38 9.92
CA THR A 180 -2.82 7.32 10.31
C THR A 180 -3.00 7.45 11.83
N ALA A 181 -2.13 6.81 12.62
CA ALA A 181 -2.15 6.92 14.08
C ALA A 181 -1.83 8.35 14.56
N GLN A 182 -0.87 9.03 13.92
CA GLN A 182 -0.49 10.40 14.27
C GLN A 182 -1.63 11.40 14.05
N ASN A 183 -2.52 11.17 13.09
CA ASN A 183 -3.63 12.05 12.78
C ASN A 183 -4.62 12.22 13.95
N LEU A 184 -4.79 11.22 14.82
CA LEU A 184 -5.57 11.37 16.06
C LEU A 184 -4.99 12.49 16.94
N PHE A 185 -3.66 12.51 17.10
CA PHE A 185 -2.97 13.43 18.00
C PHE A 185 -2.80 14.82 17.40
N TYR A 186 -2.62 14.90 16.09
CA TYR A 186 -2.62 16.14 15.33
C TYR A 186 -4.04 16.72 15.14
N ARG A 187 -5.11 15.95 15.45
CA ARG A 187 -6.53 16.33 15.30
C ARG A 187 -6.87 16.70 13.87
N ARG A 188 -6.53 15.80 12.92
CA ARG A 188 -6.73 16.04 11.49
C ARG A 188 -7.00 14.75 10.73
N TRP A 189 -7.68 14.85 9.62
CA TRP A 189 -7.83 13.84 8.57
C TRP A 189 -8.28 12.46 9.08
N GLU A 190 -7.76 11.38 8.48
CA GLU A 190 -8.11 10.01 8.80
C GLU A 190 -7.28 9.48 9.99
N CYS A 191 -7.93 9.06 11.07
CA CYS A 191 -7.29 8.36 12.17
C CYS A 191 -7.75 6.90 12.27
N GLY A 192 -6.88 6.03 12.78
CA GLY A 192 -7.19 4.61 13.00
C GLY A 192 -7.84 4.36 14.34
N VAL A 193 -8.85 3.48 14.36
CA VAL A 193 -9.54 3.00 15.57
C VAL A 193 -9.51 1.46 15.55
N PRO A 194 -8.45 0.82 16.05
CA PRO A 194 -8.32 -0.64 16.05
C PRO A 194 -9.35 -1.29 16.99
N THR A 195 -9.97 -2.40 16.53
CA THR A 195 -11.14 -3.01 17.21
C THR A 195 -11.05 -4.51 17.39
N SER A 196 -10.29 -5.23 16.57
CA SER A 196 -10.28 -6.70 16.57
C SER A 196 -8.88 -7.30 16.69
N PRO A 197 -8.61 -8.13 17.71
CA PRO A 197 -7.37 -8.89 17.80
C PRO A 197 -7.36 -10.13 16.90
N VAL A 198 -8.51 -10.54 16.33
CA VAL A 198 -8.67 -11.78 15.56
C VAL A 198 -8.94 -11.49 14.09
N CYS A 199 -8.61 -12.47 13.23
CA CYS A 199 -8.86 -12.40 11.80
C CYS A 199 -9.32 -13.76 11.27
N ASN A 200 -10.17 -13.75 10.25
CA ASN A 200 -10.67 -14.93 9.54
C ASN A 200 -9.89 -15.23 8.23
N ALA A 201 -8.76 -14.55 8.04
CA ALA A 201 -7.82 -14.79 6.94
C ALA A 201 -6.38 -14.92 7.47
N ASN A 202 -5.53 -15.54 6.65
CA ASN A 202 -4.10 -15.72 6.91
C ASN A 202 -3.28 -15.26 5.70
N CYS A 203 -3.38 -13.95 5.40
CA CYS A 203 -2.81 -13.33 4.22
C CYS A 203 -1.30 -13.53 4.13
N LEU A 204 -0.79 -13.79 2.92
CA LEU A 204 0.63 -13.99 2.66
C LEU A 204 1.48 -12.78 3.08
N GLY A 205 0.99 -11.56 2.84
CA GLY A 205 1.63 -10.29 3.21
C GLY A 205 0.98 -9.58 4.39
N CYS A 206 0.52 -10.30 5.43
CA CYS A 206 -0.08 -9.67 6.60
C CYS A 206 0.93 -8.84 7.38
N ILE A 207 0.66 -7.54 7.55
CA ILE A 207 1.58 -6.61 8.22
C ILE A 207 1.54 -6.66 9.75
N SER A 208 0.53 -7.32 10.34
CA SER A 208 0.40 -7.44 11.79
C SER A 208 0.60 -8.85 12.35
N LEU A 209 0.70 -9.85 11.48
CA LEU A 209 0.91 -11.25 11.90
C LEU A 209 1.60 -12.03 10.78
N GLN A 210 2.90 -12.27 10.91
CA GLN A 210 3.69 -13.12 10.04
C GLN A 210 4.09 -14.41 10.73
N SER A 211 4.27 -15.47 9.95
CA SER A 211 4.89 -16.68 10.46
C SER A 211 6.36 -16.41 10.80
N SER A 212 6.89 -17.11 11.80
CA SER A 212 8.29 -17.01 12.20
C SER A 212 9.30 -17.39 11.09
N GLU A 213 8.83 -18.08 10.05
CA GLU A 213 9.63 -18.55 8.91
C GLU A 213 9.76 -17.51 7.77
N CYS A 214 8.95 -16.45 7.80
CA CYS A 214 8.95 -15.45 6.74
C CYS A 214 9.84 -14.26 7.12
N CYS A 215 9.28 -13.31 7.81
CA CYS A 215 9.92 -12.06 8.23
C CYS A 215 9.17 -11.48 9.43
N PRO A 216 9.80 -10.61 10.24
CA PRO A 216 9.09 -9.93 11.31
C PRO A 216 7.91 -9.11 10.79
N SER A 217 6.80 -9.09 11.54
CA SER A 217 5.70 -8.19 11.25
C SER A 217 6.14 -6.73 11.43
N PRO A 218 5.83 -5.83 10.49
CA PRO A 218 6.19 -4.40 10.60
C PRO A 218 5.58 -3.71 11.81
N GLN A 219 4.47 -4.21 12.32
CA GLN A 219 3.79 -3.70 13.51
C GLN A 219 3.06 -4.83 14.24
N GLU A 220 2.84 -4.65 15.55
CA GLU A 220 2.14 -5.62 16.37
C GLU A 220 0.62 -5.45 16.27
N ARG A 221 -0.07 -6.59 16.27
CA ARG A 221 -1.53 -6.64 16.36
C ARG A 221 -1.97 -6.38 17.79
N ILE A 222 -3.08 -5.64 17.97
CA ILE A 222 -3.71 -5.47 19.29
C ILE A 222 -4.05 -6.83 19.92
N THR A 223 -3.92 -6.90 21.25
CA THR A 223 -4.19 -8.12 22.03
C THR A 223 -5.48 -8.05 22.83
N PHE A 224 -6.21 -6.92 22.73
CA PHE A 224 -7.44 -6.67 23.44
C PHE A 224 -8.60 -6.37 22.48
N SER A 225 -9.81 -6.51 22.96
CA SER A 225 -11.02 -6.06 22.27
C SER A 225 -11.54 -4.82 22.97
N PRO A 226 -11.58 -3.65 22.33
CA PRO A 226 -12.12 -2.44 22.93
C PRO A 226 -13.63 -2.55 23.15
N THR A 227 -14.17 -1.76 24.08
CA THR A 227 -15.60 -1.62 24.28
C THR A 227 -16.22 -0.63 23.29
N ALA A 228 -17.55 -0.63 23.18
CA ALA A 228 -18.24 0.37 22.35
C ALA A 228 -18.04 1.80 22.87
N GLU A 229 -17.85 1.96 24.19
CA GLU A 229 -17.54 3.23 24.84
C GLU A 229 -16.16 3.74 24.41
N GLU A 230 -15.12 2.91 24.48
CA GLU A 230 -13.77 3.27 24.04
C GLU A 230 -13.74 3.70 22.57
N ILE A 231 -14.50 2.98 21.72
CA ILE A 231 -14.66 3.33 20.30
C ILE A 231 -15.36 4.69 20.15
N ALA A 232 -16.45 4.90 20.89
CA ALA A 232 -17.22 6.13 20.81
C ALA A 232 -16.44 7.34 21.31
N GLU A 233 -15.71 7.23 22.42
CA GLU A 233 -14.88 8.31 22.96
C GLU A 233 -13.85 8.80 21.93
N VAL A 234 -13.12 7.89 21.29
CA VAL A 234 -12.13 8.25 20.27
C VAL A 234 -12.81 8.84 19.03
N GLY A 235 -13.90 8.22 18.56
CA GLY A 235 -14.66 8.70 17.41
C GLY A 235 -15.23 10.11 17.62
N ILE A 236 -15.90 10.36 18.73
CA ILE A 236 -16.46 11.68 19.09
C ILE A 236 -15.33 12.72 19.19
N TYR A 237 -14.25 12.36 19.89
CA TYR A 237 -13.09 13.24 20.04
C TYR A 237 -12.52 13.66 18.69
N HIS A 238 -12.21 12.69 17.82
CA HIS A 238 -11.60 12.98 16.53
C HIS A 238 -12.53 13.75 15.61
N LEU A 239 -13.76 13.27 15.39
CA LEU A 239 -14.71 13.87 14.47
C LEU A 239 -15.18 15.27 14.90
N SER A 240 -15.15 15.56 16.21
CA SER A 240 -15.48 16.90 16.70
C SER A 240 -14.37 17.92 16.48
N LEU A 241 -13.11 17.49 16.43
CA LEU A 241 -11.94 18.37 16.44
C LEU A 241 -11.21 18.44 15.09
N ALA A 242 -11.24 17.35 14.31
CA ALA A 242 -10.53 17.27 13.04
C ALA A 242 -11.34 17.90 11.91
N PRO A 243 -10.77 18.85 11.14
CA PRO A 243 -11.33 19.25 9.84
C PRO A 243 -11.29 18.04 8.90
N ASP A 244 -12.35 17.80 8.12
CA ASP A 244 -12.49 16.64 7.25
C ASP A 244 -12.12 15.32 7.96
N GLY A 245 -12.58 15.17 9.22
CA GLY A 245 -12.23 14.06 10.08
C GLY A 245 -12.83 12.76 9.57
N ILE A 246 -11.99 11.72 9.51
CA ILE A 246 -12.40 10.34 9.21
C ILE A 246 -11.90 9.47 10.36
N ILE A 247 -12.76 8.63 10.94
CA ILE A 247 -12.31 7.50 11.74
C ILE A 247 -12.34 6.23 10.89
N SER A 248 -11.31 5.41 11.02
CA SER A 248 -11.18 4.18 10.22
C SER A 248 -10.91 2.97 11.10
N PHE A 249 -11.81 2.01 11.06
CA PHE A 249 -11.59 0.65 11.56
C PHE A 249 -10.74 -0.15 10.57
N GLY A 250 -10.11 -1.26 10.99
CA GLY A 250 -9.39 -2.15 10.09
C GLY A 250 -8.01 -1.63 9.68
N GLN A 251 -7.28 -1.04 10.61
CA GLN A 251 -5.92 -0.58 10.35
C GLN A 251 -4.91 -1.73 10.49
N GLY A 252 -3.68 -1.52 10.01
CA GLY A 252 -2.65 -2.55 10.00
C GLY A 252 -2.23 -3.10 11.36
N CYS A 253 -2.62 -2.49 12.48
CA CYS A 253 -2.34 -2.95 13.84
C CYS A 253 -3.44 -3.84 14.44
N GLU A 254 -4.38 -4.31 13.65
CA GLU A 254 -5.48 -5.17 14.10
C GLU A 254 -5.73 -6.35 13.16
N GLY A 255 -6.67 -7.22 13.52
CA GLY A 255 -7.19 -8.28 12.68
C GLY A 255 -8.32 -7.79 11.77
N GLU A 256 -9.39 -8.60 11.66
CA GLU A 256 -10.57 -8.26 10.85
C GLU A 256 -11.64 -7.58 11.71
N PRO A 257 -11.95 -6.29 11.46
CA PRO A 257 -12.92 -5.53 12.28
C PRO A 257 -14.34 -6.05 12.18
N SER A 258 -14.78 -6.64 11.04
CA SER A 258 -16.14 -7.18 10.92
C SER A 258 -16.44 -8.29 11.93
N LEU A 259 -15.41 -8.95 12.49
CA LEU A 259 -15.56 -9.92 13.58
C LEU A 259 -15.91 -9.25 14.93
N ALA A 260 -15.73 -7.93 15.04
CA ALA A 260 -16.13 -7.13 16.20
C ALA A 260 -17.43 -6.33 15.95
N ALA A 261 -18.25 -6.75 15.00
CA ALA A 261 -19.38 -6.02 14.46
C ALA A 261 -20.33 -5.44 15.51
N ASP A 262 -20.69 -6.20 16.55
CA ASP A 262 -21.63 -5.73 17.57
C ASP A 262 -21.09 -4.50 18.33
N ARG A 263 -19.81 -4.52 18.72
CA ARG A 263 -19.15 -3.40 19.41
C ARG A 263 -18.96 -2.20 18.50
N ILE A 264 -18.58 -2.43 17.25
CA ILE A 264 -18.40 -1.37 16.24
C ILE A 264 -19.76 -0.72 15.96
N ALA A 265 -20.81 -1.49 15.70
CA ALA A 265 -22.15 -0.98 15.42
C ALA A 265 -22.71 -0.16 16.59
N GLU A 266 -22.51 -0.61 17.83
CA GLU A 266 -22.89 0.16 19.02
C GLU A 266 -22.05 1.44 19.15
N GLY A 267 -20.73 1.36 18.92
CA GLY A 267 -19.84 2.51 18.91
C GLY A 267 -20.26 3.56 17.89
N ILE A 268 -20.57 3.15 16.65
CA ILE A 268 -21.07 4.04 15.58
C ILE A 268 -22.34 4.76 16.03
N ARG A 269 -23.34 4.03 16.58
CA ARG A 269 -24.59 4.66 17.05
C ARG A 269 -24.34 5.67 18.17
N LYS A 270 -23.43 5.37 19.10
CA LYS A 270 -23.02 6.30 20.18
C LYS A 270 -22.35 7.56 19.60
N ILE A 271 -21.47 7.41 18.61
CA ILE A 271 -20.83 8.54 17.92
C ILE A 271 -21.89 9.40 17.25
N ARG A 272 -22.76 8.81 16.44
CA ARG A 272 -23.78 9.54 15.67
C ARG A 272 -24.87 10.17 16.54
N ALA A 273 -25.09 9.66 17.74
CA ALA A 273 -25.95 10.31 18.74
C ALA A 273 -25.37 11.65 19.26
N VAL A 274 -24.06 11.87 19.15
CA VAL A 274 -23.37 13.08 19.61
C VAL A 274 -22.97 14.00 18.47
N THR A 275 -22.53 13.47 17.35
CA THR A 275 -22.04 14.27 16.21
C THR A 275 -22.38 13.64 14.87
N ALA A 276 -22.92 14.49 13.96
CA ALA A 276 -23.09 14.13 12.54
C ALA A 276 -21.85 14.49 11.68
N ARG A 277 -20.81 15.12 12.29
CA ARG A 277 -19.61 15.57 11.55
C ARG A 277 -18.72 14.39 11.17
N GLY A 278 -17.97 14.61 10.10
CA GLY A 278 -16.94 13.69 9.62
C GLY A 278 -17.49 12.37 9.10
N GLN A 279 -16.58 11.45 8.76
CA GLN A 279 -16.91 10.17 8.16
C GLN A 279 -16.45 8.99 9.02
N ILE A 280 -17.23 7.92 8.97
CA ILE A 280 -16.89 6.63 9.58
C ILE A 280 -16.58 5.65 8.45
N ASN A 281 -15.32 5.26 8.37
CA ASN A 281 -14.79 4.34 7.36
C ASN A 281 -14.41 3.00 8.00
N MET A 282 -14.46 1.94 7.21
CA MET A 282 -13.97 0.64 7.62
C MET A 282 -13.10 0.04 6.51
N ASN A 283 -11.90 -0.40 6.88
CA ASN A 283 -11.08 -1.28 6.05
C ASN A 283 -11.36 -2.72 6.48
N SER A 284 -11.65 -3.60 5.53
CA SER A 284 -12.06 -4.96 5.84
C SER A 284 -11.64 -5.92 4.74
N ASN A 285 -11.52 -7.20 5.05
CA ASN A 285 -11.50 -8.24 4.04
C ASN A 285 -12.92 -8.59 3.55
N ALA A 286 -13.95 -8.02 4.18
CA ALA A 286 -15.37 -8.17 3.87
C ALA A 286 -15.89 -9.63 3.84
N GLY A 287 -15.13 -10.58 4.37
CA GLY A 287 -15.43 -12.01 4.33
C GLY A 287 -16.49 -12.49 5.33
N PHE A 288 -17.06 -11.58 6.13
CA PHE A 288 -18.11 -11.88 7.11
C PHE A 288 -19.37 -11.04 6.87
N PRO A 289 -20.25 -11.42 5.90
CA PRO A 289 -21.42 -10.65 5.51
C PRO A 289 -22.36 -10.28 6.64
N ALA A 290 -22.60 -11.20 7.60
CA ALA A 290 -23.48 -10.92 8.73
C ALA A 290 -22.95 -9.80 9.63
N GLY A 291 -21.64 -9.73 9.84
CA GLY A 291 -21.00 -8.63 10.57
C GLY A 291 -21.02 -7.32 9.77
N MET A 292 -20.76 -7.39 8.46
CA MET A 292 -20.78 -6.22 7.59
C MET A 292 -22.17 -5.57 7.55
N LYS A 293 -23.26 -6.36 7.41
CA LYS A 293 -24.64 -5.86 7.44
C LYS A 293 -24.92 -5.05 8.71
N LYS A 294 -24.56 -5.59 9.88
CA LYS A 294 -24.74 -4.88 11.17
C LYS A 294 -24.03 -3.53 11.22
N ILE A 295 -22.82 -3.45 10.65
CA ILE A 295 -22.00 -2.23 10.67
C ILE A 295 -22.56 -1.20 9.68
N VAL A 296 -22.94 -1.64 8.49
CA VAL A 296 -23.63 -0.79 7.49
C VAL A 296 -24.90 -0.22 8.05
N ASP A 297 -25.77 -1.05 8.66
CA ASP A 297 -27.04 -0.65 9.28
C ASP A 297 -26.86 0.32 10.46
N ALA A 298 -25.68 0.32 11.09
CA ALA A 298 -25.36 1.25 12.16
C ALA A 298 -24.97 2.65 11.68
N GLY A 299 -24.75 2.84 10.38
CA GLY A 299 -24.41 4.13 9.76
C GLY A 299 -22.94 4.26 9.35
N LEU A 300 -22.39 3.23 8.73
CA LEU A 300 -21.09 3.30 8.06
C LEU A 300 -21.19 4.20 6.82
N ASP A 301 -20.28 5.18 6.66
CA ASP A 301 -20.29 6.10 5.52
C ASP A 301 -19.46 5.55 4.34
N SER A 302 -18.35 4.87 4.64
CA SER A 302 -17.49 4.31 3.59
C SER A 302 -16.88 2.96 3.99
N LEU A 303 -16.73 2.10 2.98
CA LEU A 303 -16.13 0.78 3.10
C LEU A 303 -14.97 0.66 2.12
N ARG A 304 -13.82 0.25 2.62
CA ARG A 304 -12.63 -0.02 1.82
C ARG A 304 -12.23 -1.49 1.95
N VAL A 305 -12.38 -2.25 0.88
CA VAL A 305 -12.13 -3.69 0.89
C VAL A 305 -10.75 -4.00 0.33
N SER A 306 -9.93 -4.69 1.11
CA SER A 306 -8.63 -5.19 0.64
C SER A 306 -8.82 -6.41 -0.24
N ILE A 307 -8.35 -6.33 -1.48
CA ILE A 307 -8.53 -7.39 -2.47
C ILE A 307 -7.31 -7.44 -3.41
N ILE A 308 -6.86 -8.66 -3.74
CA ILE A 308 -5.70 -8.86 -4.63
C ILE A 308 -6.12 -9.27 -6.03
N SER A 309 -7.26 -9.94 -6.16
CA SER A 309 -7.77 -10.49 -7.40
C SER A 309 -9.28 -10.70 -7.31
N ALA A 310 -9.96 -10.60 -8.44
CA ALA A 310 -11.35 -10.97 -8.63
C ALA A 310 -11.55 -12.46 -8.97
N ARG A 311 -10.45 -13.24 -9.11
CA ARG A 311 -10.45 -14.68 -9.39
C ARG A 311 -10.30 -15.46 -8.10
N ASP A 312 -11.18 -16.48 -7.89
CA ASP A 312 -11.19 -17.29 -6.67
C ASP A 312 -9.85 -17.96 -6.37
N GLU A 313 -9.18 -18.50 -7.38
CA GLU A 313 -7.88 -19.16 -7.22
C GLU A 313 -6.82 -18.21 -6.70
N SER A 314 -6.64 -17.05 -7.35
CA SER A 314 -5.69 -16.02 -6.97
C SER A 314 -6.02 -15.42 -5.60
N TYR A 315 -7.30 -15.17 -5.34
CA TYR A 315 -7.78 -14.68 -4.05
C TYR A 315 -7.41 -15.63 -2.91
N ASN A 316 -7.75 -16.92 -3.08
CA ASN A 316 -7.51 -17.93 -2.06
C ASN A 316 -6.02 -18.20 -1.82
N ALA A 317 -5.20 -18.19 -2.87
CA ALA A 317 -3.74 -18.35 -2.75
C ALA A 317 -3.11 -17.28 -1.86
N TYR A 318 -3.59 -16.03 -1.95
CA TYR A 318 -3.08 -14.93 -1.15
C TYR A 318 -3.68 -14.85 0.25
N TYR A 319 -5.03 -14.84 0.35
CA TYR A 319 -5.73 -14.61 1.62
C TYR A 319 -5.78 -15.83 2.52
N ARG A 320 -5.77 -17.05 1.95
CA ARG A 320 -5.92 -18.30 2.71
C ARG A 320 -7.04 -18.20 3.74
N ALA A 321 -8.16 -17.63 3.27
CA ALA A 321 -9.29 -17.26 4.10
C ALA A 321 -10.16 -18.47 4.48
N SER A 322 -10.89 -18.38 5.59
CA SER A 322 -11.87 -19.38 6.01
C SER A 322 -13.26 -19.17 5.37
N TYR A 323 -13.35 -18.32 4.35
CA TYR A 323 -14.57 -17.94 3.64
C TYR A 323 -14.30 -17.82 2.13
N PRO A 324 -15.31 -17.99 1.26
CA PRO A 324 -15.18 -17.84 -0.18
C PRO A 324 -15.22 -16.35 -0.60
N LEU A 325 -14.70 -16.04 -1.79
CA LEU A 325 -14.76 -14.70 -2.39
C LEU A 325 -16.20 -14.18 -2.56
N ASP A 326 -17.18 -15.07 -2.72
CA ASP A 326 -18.59 -14.69 -2.81
C ASP A 326 -19.12 -14.00 -1.56
N ASN A 327 -18.60 -14.31 -0.38
CA ASN A 327 -18.91 -13.55 0.85
C ASN A 327 -18.48 -12.09 0.74
N VAL A 328 -17.32 -11.84 0.11
CA VAL A 328 -16.84 -10.48 -0.14
C VAL A 328 -17.79 -9.76 -1.09
N LYS A 329 -18.16 -10.41 -2.19
CA LYS A 329 -19.12 -9.86 -3.17
C LYS A 329 -20.49 -9.58 -2.54
N GLU A 330 -20.99 -10.45 -1.63
CA GLU A 330 -22.23 -10.23 -0.87
C GLU A 330 -22.12 -8.99 0.02
N SER A 331 -21.02 -8.84 0.76
CA SER A 331 -20.77 -7.69 1.64
C SER A 331 -20.72 -6.38 0.85
N LEU A 332 -20.02 -6.39 -0.30
CA LEU A 332 -19.92 -5.22 -1.19
C LEU A 332 -21.29 -4.83 -1.75
N ARG A 333 -22.05 -5.80 -2.25
CA ARG A 333 -23.40 -5.54 -2.78
C ARG A 333 -24.30 -4.93 -1.72
N TYR A 334 -24.30 -5.49 -0.51
CA TYR A 334 -25.09 -4.94 0.59
C TYR A 334 -24.69 -3.47 0.91
N ALA A 335 -23.42 -3.18 0.97
CA ALA A 335 -22.92 -1.81 1.23
C ALA A 335 -23.37 -0.85 0.11
N LEU A 336 -23.20 -1.24 -1.16
CA LEU A 336 -23.66 -0.44 -2.33
C LEU A 336 -25.16 -0.18 -2.30
N ASP A 337 -25.97 -1.22 -2.04
CA ASP A 337 -27.45 -1.13 -1.98
C ASP A 337 -27.94 -0.21 -0.85
N HIS A 338 -27.09 0.04 0.17
CA HIS A 338 -27.37 0.93 1.31
C HIS A 338 -26.68 2.30 1.20
N GLY A 339 -26.13 2.65 0.03
CA GLY A 339 -25.56 3.96 -0.22
C GLY A 339 -24.19 4.21 0.44
N VAL A 340 -23.52 3.16 0.93
CA VAL A 340 -22.15 3.28 1.45
C VAL A 340 -21.19 3.51 0.30
N TYR A 341 -20.28 4.46 0.45
CA TYR A 341 -19.21 4.67 -0.53
C TYR A 341 -18.21 3.50 -0.47
N VAL A 342 -18.13 2.73 -1.54
CA VAL A 342 -17.28 1.54 -1.60
C VAL A 342 -16.03 1.78 -2.41
N SER A 343 -14.88 1.50 -1.82
CA SER A 343 -13.59 1.48 -2.51
C SER A 343 -12.86 0.15 -2.31
N LEU A 344 -12.00 -0.21 -3.26
CA LEU A 344 -11.14 -1.38 -3.15
C LEU A 344 -9.69 -0.95 -2.89
N ASN A 345 -9.05 -1.52 -1.88
CA ASN A 345 -7.60 -1.57 -1.79
C ASN A 345 -7.12 -2.66 -2.75
N LEU A 346 -6.86 -2.31 -3.99
CA LEU A 346 -6.30 -3.23 -4.97
C LEU A 346 -4.81 -3.40 -4.69
N LEU A 347 -4.45 -4.57 -4.15
CA LEU A 347 -3.06 -4.90 -3.81
C LEU A 347 -2.29 -5.15 -5.10
N HIS A 348 -1.61 -4.11 -5.58
CA HIS A 348 -0.96 -4.11 -6.88
C HIS A 348 0.44 -4.74 -6.85
N PHE A 349 0.68 -5.68 -7.78
CA PHE A 349 1.96 -6.30 -8.03
C PHE A 349 2.22 -6.37 -9.56
N PRO A 350 3.24 -5.68 -10.10
CA PRO A 350 3.55 -5.67 -11.53
C PRO A 350 3.80 -7.08 -12.07
N GLY A 351 3.13 -7.46 -13.15
CA GLY A 351 3.21 -8.79 -13.73
C GLY A 351 2.33 -9.85 -13.06
N PHE A 352 1.45 -9.42 -12.14
CA PHE A 352 0.37 -10.22 -11.61
C PHE A 352 -0.97 -9.50 -11.77
N THR A 353 -1.13 -8.33 -11.15
CA THR A 353 -2.39 -7.56 -11.18
C THR A 353 -2.79 -7.16 -12.61
N ASP A 354 -1.79 -6.91 -13.44
CA ASP A 354 -1.92 -6.46 -14.83
C ASP A 354 -1.78 -7.60 -15.86
N ARG A 355 -1.99 -8.87 -15.46
CA ARG A 355 -2.17 -9.98 -16.40
C ARG A 355 -3.49 -9.84 -17.14
N ALA A 356 -3.56 -10.30 -18.38
CA ALA A 356 -4.78 -10.23 -19.18
C ALA A 356 -5.97 -10.89 -18.50
N GLU A 357 -5.78 -12.08 -17.95
CA GLU A 357 -6.83 -12.82 -17.22
C GLU A 357 -7.27 -12.14 -15.90
N GLU A 358 -6.41 -11.37 -15.26
CA GLU A 358 -6.78 -10.57 -14.07
C GLU A 358 -7.57 -9.33 -14.51
N LEU A 359 -7.17 -8.67 -15.60
CA LEU A 359 -7.90 -7.52 -16.16
C LEU A 359 -9.32 -7.92 -16.57
N ASP A 360 -9.50 -9.02 -17.31
CA ASP A 360 -10.81 -9.55 -17.71
C ASP A 360 -11.68 -9.80 -16.46
N ALA A 361 -11.11 -10.43 -15.43
CA ALA A 361 -11.84 -10.71 -14.20
C ALA A 361 -12.24 -9.43 -13.44
N TRP A 362 -11.38 -8.40 -13.46
CA TRP A 362 -11.70 -7.09 -12.87
C TRP A 362 -12.82 -6.39 -13.64
N GLN A 363 -12.80 -6.43 -14.96
CA GLN A 363 -13.86 -5.84 -15.78
C GLN A 363 -15.22 -6.52 -15.49
N GLU A 364 -15.28 -7.85 -15.41
CA GLU A 364 -16.49 -8.57 -15.01
C GLU A 364 -16.94 -8.18 -13.59
N PHE A 365 -15.99 -8.07 -12.66
CA PHE A 365 -16.27 -7.70 -11.28
C PHE A 365 -16.90 -6.30 -11.20
N PHE A 366 -16.36 -5.30 -11.89
CA PHE A 366 -16.88 -3.93 -11.86
C PHE A 366 -18.22 -3.77 -12.59
N ARG A 367 -18.49 -4.59 -13.63
CA ARG A 367 -19.82 -4.64 -14.25
C ARG A 367 -20.87 -5.19 -13.26
N ALA A 368 -20.52 -6.18 -12.43
CA ALA A 368 -21.41 -6.79 -11.47
C ALA A 368 -21.55 -6.00 -10.16
N LEU A 369 -20.52 -5.26 -9.77
CA LEU A 369 -20.41 -4.49 -8.52
C LEU A 369 -19.81 -3.11 -8.84
N PRO A 370 -20.65 -2.08 -9.11
CA PRO A 370 -20.19 -0.76 -9.52
C PRO A 370 -19.63 0.02 -8.31
N VAL A 371 -18.46 -0.38 -7.81
CA VAL A 371 -17.75 0.34 -6.75
C VAL A 371 -17.28 1.70 -7.26
N GLN A 372 -17.16 2.67 -6.37
CA GLN A 372 -16.86 4.05 -6.75
C GLN A 372 -15.37 4.31 -6.95
N MET A 373 -14.49 3.52 -6.31
CA MET A 373 -13.06 3.79 -6.36
C MET A 373 -12.23 2.50 -6.25
N ILE A 374 -11.08 2.49 -6.93
CA ILE A 374 -9.97 1.59 -6.62
C ILE A 374 -8.78 2.41 -6.12
N GLN A 375 -8.13 1.92 -5.07
CA GLN A 375 -6.89 2.47 -4.54
C GLN A 375 -5.76 1.52 -4.94
N MET A 376 -4.89 1.98 -5.84
CA MET A 376 -3.72 1.23 -6.27
C MET A 376 -2.71 1.17 -5.11
N ARG A 377 -2.63 0.03 -4.44
CA ARG A 377 -1.77 -0.16 -3.26
C ARG A 377 -0.58 -1.02 -3.62
N ASN A 378 0.61 -0.45 -3.65
CA ASN A 378 1.83 -1.21 -3.86
C ASN A 378 1.92 -2.34 -2.83
N LEU A 379 1.77 -3.58 -3.26
CA LEU A 379 1.80 -4.74 -2.36
C LEU A 379 3.20 -4.87 -1.74
N ASN A 380 3.24 -4.80 -0.42
CA ASN A 380 4.47 -4.95 0.35
C ASN A 380 4.74 -6.43 0.64
N ILE A 381 5.63 -7.04 -0.13
CA ILE A 381 5.96 -8.46 -0.03
C ILE A 381 7.28 -8.78 -0.73
N ASP A 382 7.96 -9.86 -0.30
CA ASP A 382 9.06 -10.47 -1.04
C ASP A 382 8.57 -10.94 -2.42
N PRO A 383 9.15 -10.41 -3.53
CA PRO A 383 8.69 -10.76 -4.87
C PRO A 383 8.79 -12.24 -5.20
N THR A 384 9.82 -12.91 -4.73
CA THR A 384 10.04 -14.35 -4.99
C THR A 384 9.03 -15.20 -4.24
N LEU A 385 8.77 -14.87 -2.96
CA LEU A 385 7.75 -15.54 -2.15
C LEU A 385 6.37 -15.39 -2.79
N PHE A 386 6.02 -14.17 -3.22
CA PHE A 386 4.74 -13.89 -3.85
C PHE A 386 4.52 -14.73 -5.11
N LEU A 387 5.45 -14.61 -6.07
CA LEU A 387 5.33 -15.30 -7.36
C LEU A 387 5.31 -16.84 -7.23
N ARG A 388 6.04 -17.39 -6.25
CA ARG A 388 6.02 -18.84 -5.98
C ARG A 388 4.67 -19.32 -5.42
N THR A 389 3.94 -18.43 -4.75
CA THR A 389 2.67 -18.77 -4.07
C THR A 389 1.46 -18.57 -4.96
N MET A 390 1.52 -17.57 -5.84
CA MET A 390 0.40 -17.22 -6.71
C MET A 390 0.29 -18.18 -7.91
N PRO A 391 -0.92 -18.35 -8.49
CA PRO A 391 -1.10 -19.15 -9.69
C PRO A 391 -0.20 -18.70 -10.84
N GLU A 392 0.21 -19.65 -11.68
CA GLU A 392 0.96 -19.35 -12.90
C GLU A 392 0.15 -18.44 -13.83
N ALA A 393 0.85 -17.61 -14.60
CA ALA A 393 0.22 -16.73 -15.57
C ALA A 393 -0.36 -17.55 -16.73
N VAL A 394 -1.58 -17.22 -17.15
CA VAL A 394 -2.21 -17.75 -18.37
C VAL A 394 -1.93 -16.83 -19.54
N GLY A 395 -2.00 -15.51 -19.31
CA GLY A 395 -1.75 -14.48 -20.31
C GLY A 395 -0.53 -13.60 -19.95
N ALA A 396 0.00 -12.91 -20.96
CA ALA A 396 1.04 -11.92 -20.75
C ALA A 396 0.49 -10.69 -19.97
N PRO A 397 1.31 -10.02 -19.14
CA PRO A 397 0.90 -8.77 -18.51
C PRO A 397 0.75 -7.67 -19.57
N VAL A 398 -0.33 -6.90 -19.49
CA VAL A 398 -0.55 -5.72 -20.34
C VAL A 398 0.27 -4.52 -19.86
N GLY A 399 0.76 -4.57 -18.63
CA GLY A 399 1.50 -3.51 -17.96
C GLY A 399 0.60 -2.61 -17.12
N THR A 400 1.14 -2.10 -16.02
CA THR A 400 0.38 -1.34 -15.00
C THR A 400 -0.34 -0.11 -15.57
N ARG A 401 0.30 0.63 -16.51
CA ARG A 401 -0.33 1.81 -17.13
C ARG A 401 -1.52 1.41 -17.97
N ALA A 402 -1.33 0.45 -18.90
CA ALA A 402 -2.39 -0.03 -19.75
C ALA A 402 -3.55 -0.62 -18.94
N PHE A 403 -3.27 -1.37 -17.88
CA PHE A 403 -4.29 -1.86 -16.94
C PHE A 403 -5.17 -0.72 -16.39
N MET A 404 -4.56 0.37 -15.92
CA MET A 404 -5.32 1.53 -15.42
C MET A 404 -6.08 2.26 -16.53
N ASP A 405 -5.45 2.43 -17.70
CA ASP A 405 -6.05 3.12 -18.84
C ASP A 405 -7.27 2.35 -19.38
N GLU A 406 -7.20 1.02 -19.49
CA GLU A 406 -8.30 0.16 -19.92
C GLU A 406 -9.46 0.15 -18.93
N LEU A 407 -9.18 0.10 -17.61
CA LEU A 407 -10.22 0.23 -16.60
C LEU A 407 -10.89 1.60 -16.65
N HIS A 408 -10.13 2.67 -16.84
CA HIS A 408 -10.68 4.02 -16.93
C HIS A 408 -11.52 4.21 -18.22
N ALA A 409 -11.08 3.62 -19.33
CA ALA A 409 -11.80 3.69 -20.59
C ALA A 409 -13.15 2.98 -20.53
N GLU A 410 -13.22 1.80 -19.88
CA GLU A 410 -14.46 1.04 -19.75
C GLU A 410 -15.36 1.57 -18.63
N PHE A 411 -14.78 2.06 -17.54
CA PHE A 411 -15.50 2.57 -16.36
C PHE A 411 -15.11 4.02 -16.06
N PRO A 412 -15.55 5.02 -16.88
CA PRO A 412 -15.12 6.42 -16.71
C PRO A 412 -15.48 7.05 -15.36
N GLN A 413 -16.48 6.50 -14.66
CA GLN A 413 -16.91 6.93 -13.32
C GLN A 413 -16.09 6.29 -12.19
N LEU A 414 -15.30 5.25 -12.47
CA LEU A 414 -14.45 4.59 -11.48
C LEU A 414 -13.24 5.46 -11.18
N VAL A 415 -13.15 5.94 -9.94
CA VAL A 415 -11.98 6.71 -9.49
C VAL A 415 -10.79 5.77 -9.30
N ILE A 416 -9.66 6.09 -9.94
CA ILE A 416 -8.40 5.38 -9.71
C ILE A 416 -7.49 6.30 -8.89
N GLY A 417 -7.20 5.91 -7.65
CA GLY A 417 -6.39 6.68 -6.71
C GLY A 417 -5.46 5.80 -5.88
N SER A 418 -4.93 6.34 -4.78
CA SER A 418 -3.98 5.64 -3.91
C SER A 418 -4.38 5.61 -2.43
N PHE A 419 -5.36 6.39 -2.02
CA PHE A 419 -5.81 6.51 -0.63
C PHE A 419 -7.26 6.98 -0.55
N SER A 420 -7.85 6.94 0.67
CA SER A 420 -9.21 7.40 0.88
C SER A 420 -9.35 8.89 0.67
N HIS A 421 -10.32 9.26 -0.15
CA HIS A 421 -10.77 10.64 -0.26
C HIS A 421 -11.90 10.89 0.73
N TYR A 422 -11.99 12.12 1.23
CA TYR A 422 -13.17 12.55 1.97
C TYR A 422 -14.34 12.66 1.00
N VAL A 423 -15.40 11.90 1.25
CA VAL A 423 -16.58 11.89 0.37
C VAL A 423 -17.47 13.08 0.73
N THR A 424 -17.57 14.04 -0.15
CA THR A 424 -18.59 15.12 -0.04
C THR A 424 -19.91 14.56 -0.56
N ALA A 425 -20.96 14.64 0.27
CA ALA A 425 -22.32 14.25 -0.10
C ALA A 425 -22.85 15.08 -1.26
#